data_3de2b528de55cb3108971df9196d60eb
#
_entry.id   3de2b528de55cb3108971df9196d60eb
#
_cell.length_a   1.000
_cell.length_b   1.000
_cell.length_c   1.000
_cell.angle_alpha   90.00
_cell.angle_beta   90.00
_cell.angle_gamma   90.00
#
_symmetry.space_group_name_H-M   'P 1'
#
loop_
_entity.id
_entity.type
_entity.pdbx_description
1 polymer ?
#
loop_
_entity_poly.entity_id
_entity_poly.type
_entity_poly.pdbx_seq_one_letter_code
_entity_poly.pdbx_strand_id
1 'polypeptide(L)'
;QFRHAAGGWIWELPAGKIDNGEPPLATAQRELVEEGGMTAARWQSLGKYFSSPGVFTEIIHLYLATDLTSAPQAPEEHEVFRIEWRPFATVLAMAHSGELQDGKTLLGIFQAAQHLRLHA
;
A
#
# COMPACT_ATOMS: atom_id res chain seq x y z
N GLN A 1 -7.48 -8.75 1.86
CA GLN A 1 -8.37 -8.38 2.97
C GLN A 1 -9.84 -8.50 2.54
N PHE A 2 -10.70 -8.93 3.44
CA PHE A 2 -12.14 -9.00 3.19
C PHE A 2 -12.76 -7.60 3.25
N ARG A 3 -13.51 -7.23 2.21
CA ARG A 3 -14.19 -5.94 2.13
C ARG A 3 -15.66 -6.16 1.81
N HIS A 4 -16.55 -5.83 2.73
CA HIS A 4 -17.99 -5.95 2.55
C HIS A 4 -18.51 -5.16 1.35
N ALA A 5 -18.01 -3.95 1.16
CA ALA A 5 -18.40 -3.10 0.04
C ALA A 5 -18.02 -3.70 -1.32
N ALA A 6 -16.95 -4.48 -1.38
CA ALA A 6 -16.50 -5.16 -2.59
C ALA A 6 -17.13 -6.55 -2.76
N GLY A 7 -17.87 -7.01 -1.76
CA GLY A 7 -18.54 -8.30 -1.79
C GLY A 7 -17.63 -9.49 -1.53
N GLY A 8 -16.42 -9.30 -1.02
CA GLY A 8 -15.52 -10.40 -0.77
C GLY A 8 -14.09 -9.99 -0.49
N TRP A 9 -13.16 -10.92 -0.69
CA TRP A 9 -11.73 -10.73 -0.49
C TRP A 9 -11.12 -10.01 -1.68
N ILE A 10 -10.33 -8.97 -1.42
CA ILE A 10 -9.56 -8.28 -2.46
C ILE A 10 -8.10 -8.13 -2.02
N TRP A 11 -7.22 -8.07 -3.03
CA TRP A 11 -5.81 -7.83 -2.80
C TRP A 11 -5.56 -6.33 -2.69
N GLU A 12 -4.81 -5.93 -1.66
CA GLU A 12 -4.45 -4.54 -1.41
C GLU A 12 -3.00 -4.43 -0.95
N LEU A 13 -2.36 -3.30 -1.27
CA LEU A 13 -1.08 -2.94 -0.67
C LEU A 13 -1.31 -2.59 0.81
N PRO A 14 -0.26 -2.74 1.67
CA PRO A 14 -0.37 -2.26 3.05
C PRO A 14 -0.77 -0.79 3.08
N ALA A 15 -1.75 -0.48 3.90
CA ALA A 15 -2.27 0.88 4.04
C ALA A 15 -2.95 1.06 5.38
N GLY A 16 -3.01 2.29 5.85
CA GLY A 16 -3.70 2.61 7.07
C GLY A 16 -4.00 4.09 7.19
N LYS A 17 -4.83 4.44 8.14
CA LYS A 17 -5.22 5.81 8.41
C LYS A 17 -4.12 6.53 9.18
N ILE A 18 -3.90 7.80 8.82
CA ILE A 18 -2.99 8.67 9.55
C ILE A 18 -3.63 9.02 10.90
N ASP A 19 -2.93 8.69 11.98
CA ASP A 19 -3.37 9.07 13.31
C ASP A 19 -3.15 10.58 13.53
N ASN A 20 -3.94 11.17 14.42
CA ASN A 20 -3.92 12.59 14.67
C ASN A 20 -2.50 13.08 15.04
N GLY A 21 -1.98 14.03 14.24
CA GLY A 21 -0.66 14.59 14.42
C GLY A 21 0.50 13.74 13.90
N GLU A 22 0.22 12.58 13.33
CA GLU A 22 1.25 11.70 12.77
C GLU A 22 1.63 12.15 11.36
N PRO A 23 2.95 12.30 11.05
CA PRO A 23 3.35 12.56 9.67
C PRO A 23 2.99 11.38 8.74
N PRO A 24 2.64 11.64 7.48
CA PRO A 24 2.28 10.55 6.56
C PRO A 24 3.34 9.45 6.43
N LEU A 25 4.62 9.81 6.39
CA LEU A 25 5.70 8.82 6.32
C LEU A 25 5.74 7.91 7.55
N ALA A 26 5.53 8.47 8.73
CA ALA A 26 5.50 7.69 9.97
C ALA A 26 4.36 6.68 9.96
N THR A 27 3.20 7.06 9.42
CA THR A 27 2.07 6.16 9.23
C THR A 27 2.45 5.00 8.30
N ALA A 28 3.07 5.31 7.16
CA ALA A 28 3.48 4.29 6.20
C ALA A 28 4.48 3.31 6.82
N GLN A 29 5.44 3.81 7.59
CA GLN A 29 6.42 2.98 8.29
C GLN A 29 5.75 2.07 9.30
N ARG A 30 4.82 2.60 10.09
CA ARG A 30 4.07 1.82 11.07
C ARG A 30 3.22 0.74 10.42
N GLU A 31 2.50 1.09 9.37
CA GLU A 31 1.63 0.13 8.67
C GLU A 31 2.42 -0.96 7.97
N LEU A 32 3.62 -0.65 7.46
CA LEU A 32 4.47 -1.69 6.86
C LEU A 32 4.87 -2.73 7.90
N VAL A 33 5.16 -2.33 9.13
CA VAL A 33 5.45 -3.27 10.22
C VAL A 33 4.19 -4.06 10.59
N GLU A 34 3.09 -3.36 10.84
CA GLU A 34 1.85 -3.98 11.33
C GLU A 34 1.24 -4.93 10.32
N GLU A 35 1.17 -4.53 9.06
CA GLU A 35 0.53 -5.31 8.01
C GLU A 35 1.50 -6.14 7.18
N GLY A 36 2.74 -5.66 6.99
CA GLY A 36 3.71 -6.34 6.14
C GLY A 36 4.81 -7.09 6.88
N GLY A 37 4.97 -6.84 8.18
CA GLY A 37 6.03 -7.49 8.97
C GLY A 37 7.43 -7.09 8.53
N MET A 38 7.60 -5.88 7.99
CA MET A 38 8.87 -5.39 7.46
C MET A 38 9.17 -3.98 7.92
N THR A 39 10.48 -3.67 8.01
CA THR A 39 10.99 -2.29 8.02
C THR A 39 11.75 -2.07 6.70
N ALA A 40 11.98 -0.81 6.36
CA ALA A 40 12.69 -0.46 5.13
C ALA A 40 13.74 0.60 5.42
N ALA A 41 14.91 0.47 4.79
CA ALA A 41 15.98 1.47 4.92
C ALA A 41 15.76 2.67 4.01
N ARG A 42 15.02 2.50 2.91
CA ARG A 42 14.79 3.57 1.93
C ARG A 42 13.30 3.78 1.70
N TRP A 43 12.90 5.04 1.71
CA TRP A 43 11.53 5.47 1.48
C TRP A 43 11.51 6.57 0.43
N GLN A 44 10.71 6.38 -0.59
CA GLN A 44 10.52 7.36 -1.67
C GLN A 44 9.05 7.73 -1.75
N SER A 45 8.74 9.02 -1.62
CA SER A 45 7.38 9.51 -1.87
C SER A 45 7.06 9.34 -3.36
N LEU A 46 5.92 8.76 -3.64
CA LEU A 46 5.36 8.64 -4.99
C LEU A 46 4.22 9.62 -5.21
N GLY A 47 4.05 10.58 -4.29
CA GLY A 47 3.05 11.61 -4.40
C GLY A 47 1.83 11.38 -3.54
N LYS A 48 0.82 12.20 -3.76
CA LYS A 48 -0.45 12.12 -3.03
C LYS A 48 -1.59 12.45 -3.99
N TYR A 49 -2.78 11.97 -3.65
CA TYR A 49 -3.96 12.21 -4.48
C TYR A 49 -5.23 12.15 -3.62
N PHE A 50 -6.31 12.74 -4.15
CA PHE A 50 -7.63 12.58 -3.55
C PHE A 50 -8.23 11.25 -4.00
N SER A 51 -8.77 10.46 -3.07
CA SER A 51 -9.38 9.16 -3.41
C SER A 51 -10.69 9.32 -4.16
N SER A 52 -11.52 10.26 -3.74
CA SER A 52 -12.83 10.53 -4.36
C SER A 52 -13.23 11.97 -4.11
N PRO A 53 -12.65 12.94 -4.85
CA PRO A 53 -12.81 14.37 -4.52
C PRO A 53 -14.26 14.88 -4.66
N GLY A 54 -15.11 14.19 -5.41
CA GLY A 54 -16.52 14.54 -5.52
C GLY A 54 -17.36 14.16 -4.31
N VAL A 55 -16.84 13.34 -3.40
CA VAL A 55 -17.57 12.80 -2.25
C VAL A 55 -16.84 13.00 -0.95
N PHE A 56 -15.50 12.79 -0.94
CA PHE A 56 -14.68 12.80 0.25
C PHE A 56 -13.53 13.78 0.14
N THR A 57 -13.01 14.20 1.32
CA THR A 57 -11.79 15.00 1.40
C THR A 57 -10.55 14.16 1.66
N GLU A 58 -10.65 12.85 1.57
CA GLU A 58 -9.57 11.92 1.86
C GLU A 58 -8.40 12.08 0.89
N ILE A 59 -7.20 12.21 1.45
CA ILE A 59 -5.95 12.26 0.69
C ILE A 59 -5.17 10.98 0.95
N ILE A 60 -4.74 10.32 -0.12
CA ILE A 60 -3.91 9.13 -0.06
C ILE A 60 -2.47 9.54 -0.35
N HIS A 61 -1.55 9.13 0.54
CA HIS A 61 -0.11 9.33 0.36
C HIS A 61 0.53 8.01 -0.06
N LEU A 62 1.30 8.03 -1.14
CA LEU A 62 1.96 6.85 -1.68
C LEU A 62 3.45 6.86 -1.39
N TYR A 63 3.98 5.73 -0.96
CA TYR A 63 5.42 5.56 -0.70
C TYR A 63 5.92 4.26 -1.31
N LEU A 64 7.14 4.30 -1.83
CA LEU A 64 7.90 3.11 -2.21
C LEU A 64 8.93 2.84 -1.12
N ALA A 65 8.89 1.64 -0.56
CA ALA A 65 9.81 1.18 0.46
C ALA A 65 10.74 0.13 -0.12
N THR A 66 12.05 0.31 0.05
CA THR A 66 13.07 -0.63 -0.43
C THR A 66 14.11 -0.92 0.64
N ASP A 67 14.95 -1.93 0.40
CA ASP A 67 15.92 -2.43 1.37
C ASP A 67 15.21 -2.90 2.63
N LEU A 68 14.37 -3.93 2.47
CA LEU A 68 13.50 -4.42 3.50
C LEU A 68 14.21 -5.35 4.48
N THR A 69 13.81 -5.27 5.75
CA THR A 69 14.27 -6.16 6.82
C THR A 69 13.05 -6.65 7.57
N SER A 70 13.05 -7.94 7.92
CA SER A 70 11.94 -8.52 8.68
C SER A 70 11.82 -7.89 10.06
N ALA A 71 10.59 -7.64 10.48
CA ALA A 71 10.25 -7.13 11.80
C ALA A 71 9.03 -7.90 12.33
N PRO A 72 8.85 -7.99 13.65
CA PRO A 72 7.66 -8.64 14.20
C PRO A 72 6.39 -7.92 13.72
N GLN A 73 5.47 -8.70 13.15
CA GLN A 73 4.18 -8.19 12.73
C GLN A 73 3.30 -7.95 13.97
N ALA A 74 2.60 -6.82 14.00
CA ALA A 74 1.71 -6.46 15.08
C ALA A 74 0.38 -5.93 14.51
N PRO A 75 -0.43 -6.79 13.87
CA PRO A 75 -1.71 -6.36 13.30
C PRO A 75 -2.67 -5.93 14.41
N GLU A 76 -3.60 -5.04 14.07
CA GLU A 76 -4.65 -4.66 14.99
C GLU A 76 -5.57 -5.86 15.26
N GLU A 77 -6.15 -5.90 16.47
CA GLU A 77 -6.91 -7.04 16.96
C GLU A 77 -8.08 -7.45 16.06
N HIS A 78 -8.67 -6.51 15.34
CA HIS A 78 -9.84 -6.74 14.48
C HIS A 78 -9.49 -7.01 13.02
N GLU A 79 -8.22 -6.93 12.66
CA GLU A 79 -7.82 -7.09 11.27
C GLU A 79 -7.70 -8.56 10.91
N VAL A 80 -8.42 -8.95 9.85
CA VAL A 80 -8.33 -10.28 9.27
C VAL A 80 -7.79 -10.11 7.86
N PHE A 81 -6.53 -10.49 7.66
CA PHE A 81 -5.90 -10.41 6.36
C PHE A 81 -4.86 -11.51 6.19
N ARG A 82 -4.52 -11.75 4.92
CA ARG A 82 -3.48 -12.68 4.52
C ARG A 82 -2.41 -11.93 3.75
N ILE A 83 -1.15 -12.13 4.11
CA ILE A 83 -0.01 -11.47 3.47
C ILE A 83 0.60 -12.43 2.46
N GLU A 84 0.88 -11.91 1.27
CA GLU A 84 1.58 -12.65 0.22
C GLU A 84 2.63 -11.75 -0.43
N TRP A 85 3.83 -12.28 -0.57
CA TRP A 85 4.93 -11.60 -1.26
C TRP A 85 5.05 -12.16 -2.68
N ARG A 86 5.09 -11.28 -3.67
CA ARG A 86 5.17 -11.65 -5.08
C ARG A 86 6.20 -10.80 -5.80
N PRO A 87 6.86 -11.32 -6.85
CA PRO A 87 7.73 -10.50 -7.68
C PRO A 87 6.99 -9.29 -8.23
N PHE A 88 7.66 -8.15 -8.28
CA PHE A 88 7.02 -6.91 -8.76
C PHE A 88 6.45 -7.06 -10.17
N ALA A 89 7.18 -7.74 -11.08
CA ALA A 89 6.69 -7.97 -12.44
C ALA A 89 5.35 -8.73 -12.47
N THR A 90 5.18 -9.69 -11.56
CA THR A 90 3.92 -10.44 -11.42
C THR A 90 2.80 -9.51 -10.95
N VAL A 91 3.06 -8.68 -9.95
CA VAL A 91 2.07 -7.74 -9.42
C VAL A 91 1.68 -6.70 -10.47
N LEU A 92 2.65 -6.22 -11.24
CA LEU A 92 2.38 -5.28 -12.34
C LEU A 92 1.48 -5.91 -13.40
N ALA A 93 1.72 -7.18 -13.74
CA ALA A 93 0.86 -7.91 -14.69
C ALA A 93 -0.56 -8.07 -14.12
N MET A 94 -0.69 -8.34 -12.83
CA MET A 94 -1.99 -8.43 -12.18
C MET A 94 -2.74 -7.09 -12.21
N ALA A 95 -2.02 -5.97 -12.11
CA ALA A 95 -2.61 -4.64 -12.22
C ALA A 95 -3.13 -4.37 -13.63
N HIS A 96 -2.37 -4.77 -14.66
CA HIS A 96 -2.78 -4.59 -16.05
C HIS A 96 -3.93 -5.49 -16.47
N SER A 97 -4.02 -6.70 -15.91
CA SER A 97 -5.03 -7.70 -16.30
C SER A 97 -6.42 -7.43 -15.71
N GLY A 98 -6.53 -6.54 -14.72
CA GLY A 98 -7.79 -6.31 -14.00
C GLY A 98 -7.99 -7.23 -12.81
N GLU A 99 -7.03 -8.09 -12.50
CA GLU A 99 -7.10 -8.95 -11.32
C GLU A 99 -7.08 -8.15 -10.01
N LEU A 100 -6.34 -7.03 -10.01
CA LEU A 100 -6.32 -6.11 -8.87
C LEU A 100 -7.39 -5.03 -9.07
N GLN A 101 -8.24 -4.84 -8.07
CA GLN A 101 -9.42 -3.98 -8.19
C GLN A 101 -9.42 -2.79 -7.21
N ASP A 102 -8.49 -2.73 -6.27
CA ASP A 102 -8.40 -1.61 -5.35
C ASP A 102 -7.67 -0.44 -6.00
N GLY A 103 -8.32 0.73 -6.05
CA GLY A 103 -7.78 1.91 -6.76
C GLY A 103 -6.45 2.40 -6.22
N LYS A 104 -6.28 2.50 -4.89
CA LYS A 104 -5.01 2.94 -4.31
C LYS A 104 -3.88 1.95 -4.60
N THR A 105 -4.20 0.66 -4.64
CA THR A 105 -3.25 -0.40 -5.00
C THR A 105 -2.80 -0.26 -6.45
N LEU A 106 -3.74 -0.09 -7.37
CA LEU A 106 -3.44 0.10 -8.80
C LEU A 106 -2.56 1.32 -9.02
N LEU A 107 -2.92 2.46 -8.43
CA LEU A 107 -2.14 3.68 -8.57
C LEU A 107 -0.76 3.52 -7.97
N GLY A 108 -0.64 2.91 -6.80
CA GLY A 108 0.64 2.65 -6.15
C GLY A 108 1.56 1.80 -7.02
N ILE A 109 1.04 0.74 -7.60
CA ILE A 109 1.81 -0.17 -8.46
C ILE A 109 2.27 0.56 -9.74
N PHE A 110 1.39 1.31 -10.39
CA PHE A 110 1.75 2.03 -11.62
C PHE A 110 2.76 3.15 -11.34
N GLN A 111 2.61 3.87 -10.24
CA GLN A 111 3.57 4.91 -9.85
C GLN A 111 4.93 4.30 -9.48
N ALA A 112 4.93 3.16 -8.79
CA ALA A 112 6.17 2.46 -8.47
C ALA A 112 6.87 1.98 -9.74
N ALA A 113 6.12 1.43 -10.70
CA ALA A 113 6.67 0.99 -11.98
C ALA A 113 7.32 2.15 -12.74
N GLN A 114 6.67 3.30 -12.77
CA GLN A 114 7.21 4.50 -13.42
C GLN A 114 8.49 4.96 -12.74
N HIS A 115 8.49 5.02 -11.41
CA HIS A 115 9.67 5.43 -10.65
C HIS A 115 10.85 4.48 -10.88
N LEU A 116 10.61 3.17 -10.82
CA LEU A 116 11.66 2.17 -11.03
C LEU A 116 12.23 2.23 -12.44
N ARG A 117 11.41 2.50 -13.45
CA ARG A 117 11.86 2.66 -14.83
C ARG A 117 12.77 3.87 -14.99
N LEU A 118 12.42 4.98 -14.35
CA LEU A 118 13.16 6.25 -14.48
C LEU A 118 14.48 6.23 -13.69
N HIS A 119 14.59 5.38 -12.67
CA HIS A 119 15.74 5.34 -11.75
C HIS A 119 16.43 3.98 -11.72
N ALA A 120 16.24 3.19 -12.78
CA ALA A 120 16.89 1.88 -12.90
C ALA A 120 18.40 2.01 -13.16
#